data_f88a358ceadf7ca42fd07d100687f71a
#
_entry.id   f88a358ceadf7ca42fd07d100687f71a
#
_cell.length_a   1.000
_cell.length_b   1.000
_cell.length_c   1.000
_cell.angle_alpha   90.00
_cell.angle_beta   90.00
_cell.angle_gamma   90.00
#
_symmetry.space_group_name_H-M   'P 1'
#
loop_
_entity.id
_entity.type
_entity.pdbx_description
1 polymer ?
#
loop_
_entity_poly.entity_id
_entity_poly.type
_entity_poly.pdbx_seq_one_letter_code
_entity_poly.pdbx_strand_id
1 'polypeptide(L)'
;ESGNSLTLGIDYKKENIEDKDKSLEIKLASVFRDNKEKNVPSQTTLNKKNSNLFGSIDYQFSKFLDIDYDFAIDNKINKFEYNSIELGLSLNNFITKFNFIEEDLELGNTNIFENTTSYNFNDSNSIKFRTRRNREINLTEYYNLVYEYKNDCLTAGIRFNKTYYEDRDLKPSENLMFTISFFPITSVEQSFN
;
A
#
# COMPACT_ATOMS: atom_id res chain seq x y z
N GLU A 1 26.63 -10.76 5.04
CA GLU A 1 26.49 -12.16 4.63
C GLU A 1 27.86 -12.79 4.53
N SER A 2 28.02 -13.97 5.09
CA SER A 2 29.23 -14.79 4.96
C SER A 2 28.97 -15.93 3.98
N GLY A 3 29.93 -16.17 3.03
CA GLY A 3 29.84 -17.25 2.05
C GLY A 3 29.31 -16.81 0.69
N ASN A 4 28.98 -17.80 -0.15
CA ASN A 4 28.50 -17.59 -1.51
C ASN A 4 26.97 -17.71 -1.56
N SER A 5 26.36 -16.90 -2.40
CA SER A 5 24.93 -16.99 -2.71
C SER A 5 24.70 -16.97 -4.22
N LEU A 6 23.66 -17.66 -4.65
CA LEU A 6 23.17 -17.69 -6.02
C LEU A 6 21.71 -17.28 -6.02
N THR A 7 21.39 -16.20 -6.72
CA THR A 7 20.01 -15.80 -6.96
C THR A 7 19.56 -16.34 -8.31
N LEU A 8 18.46 -17.09 -8.31
CA LEU A 8 17.78 -17.52 -9.52
C LEU A 8 16.46 -16.77 -9.62
N GLY A 9 16.17 -16.22 -10.79
CA GLY A 9 14.94 -15.51 -11.07
C GLY A 9 14.45 -15.70 -12.49
N ILE A 10 13.15 -15.48 -12.67
CA ILE A 10 12.46 -15.45 -13.95
C ILE A 10 11.75 -14.13 -14.04
N ASP A 11 11.89 -13.45 -15.16
CA ASP A 11 11.17 -12.24 -15.50
C ASP A 11 10.46 -12.46 -16.84
N TYR A 12 9.16 -12.32 -16.84
CA TYR A 12 8.33 -12.45 -18.04
C TYR A 12 7.51 -11.18 -18.20
N LYS A 13 7.67 -10.53 -19.37
CA LYS A 13 6.90 -9.34 -19.71
C LYS A 13 6.19 -9.54 -21.05
N LYS A 14 4.89 -9.22 -21.06
CA LYS A 14 4.05 -9.21 -22.25
C LYS A 14 3.34 -7.86 -22.34
N GLU A 15 3.48 -7.21 -23.48
CA GLU A 15 2.80 -5.96 -23.82
C GLU A 15 1.91 -6.17 -25.05
N ASN A 16 0.78 -5.52 -25.08
CA ASN A 16 -0.06 -5.51 -26.27
C ASN A 16 0.50 -4.49 -27.27
N ILE A 17 0.69 -4.89 -28.54
CA ILE A 17 1.26 -4.04 -29.58
C ILE A 17 0.29 -2.93 -30.02
N GLU A 18 -1.02 -3.23 -30.03
CA GLU A 18 -2.07 -2.30 -30.47
C GLU A 18 -2.53 -1.38 -29.34
N ASP A 19 -2.47 -1.86 -28.09
CA ASP A 19 -2.92 -1.15 -26.90
C ASP A 19 -1.84 -1.22 -25.82
N LYS A 20 -0.96 -0.21 -25.80
CA LYS A 20 0.16 -0.13 -24.84
C LYS A 20 -0.29 -0.01 -23.38
N ASP A 21 -1.56 0.29 -23.15
CA ASP A 21 -2.16 0.35 -21.83
C ASP A 21 -2.51 -1.08 -21.29
N LYS A 22 -2.12 -2.12 -22.02
CA LYS A 22 -2.31 -3.52 -21.61
C LYS A 22 -0.96 -4.23 -21.50
N SER A 23 -0.59 -4.58 -20.30
CA SER A 23 0.64 -5.30 -20.03
C SER A 23 0.49 -6.30 -18.90
N LEU A 24 1.29 -7.34 -18.94
CA LEU A 24 1.45 -8.33 -17.88
C LEU A 24 2.95 -8.52 -17.63
N GLU A 25 3.36 -8.33 -16.39
CA GLU A 25 4.71 -8.62 -15.94
C GLU A 25 4.65 -9.61 -14.78
N ILE A 26 5.45 -10.66 -14.83
CA ILE A 26 5.54 -11.68 -13.80
C ILE A 26 7.01 -11.87 -13.45
N LYS A 27 7.35 -11.70 -12.18
CA LYS A 27 8.69 -11.91 -11.64
C LYS A 27 8.66 -12.96 -10.56
N LEU A 28 9.63 -13.85 -10.59
CA LEU A 28 9.86 -14.86 -9.56
C LEU A 28 11.34 -14.90 -9.22
N ALA A 29 11.69 -14.97 -7.95
CA ALA A 29 13.07 -15.07 -7.52
C ALA A 29 13.22 -15.86 -6.21
N SER A 30 14.32 -16.58 -6.10
CA SER A 30 14.75 -17.24 -4.87
C SER A 30 16.27 -17.22 -4.75
N VAL A 31 16.78 -17.21 -3.53
CA VAL A 31 18.21 -17.14 -3.22
C VAL A 31 18.64 -18.42 -2.55
N PHE A 32 19.71 -19.02 -3.07
CA PHE A 32 20.37 -20.22 -2.54
C PHE A 32 21.72 -19.81 -1.94
N ARG A 33 22.02 -20.30 -0.73
CA ARG A 33 23.24 -19.96 0.02
C ARG A 33 23.98 -21.24 0.43
N ASP A 34 25.30 -21.17 0.43
CA ASP A 34 26.14 -22.25 0.96
C ASP A 34 26.11 -22.25 2.51
N ASN A 35 26.05 -21.08 3.13
CA ASN A 35 26.05 -20.90 4.57
C ASN A 35 24.74 -20.26 5.09
N LYS A 36 24.43 -20.55 6.34
CA LYS A 36 23.35 -19.89 7.10
C LYS A 36 23.95 -18.84 8.01
N GLU A 37 23.36 -17.66 8.03
CA GLU A 37 23.72 -16.64 9.01
C GLU A 37 23.17 -17.01 10.40
N LYS A 38 23.99 -16.72 11.42
CA LYS A 38 23.61 -16.89 12.82
C LYS A 38 23.23 -15.53 13.43
N ASN A 39 22.33 -15.57 14.39
CA ASN A 39 21.90 -14.37 15.13
C ASN A 39 21.23 -13.28 14.25
N VAL A 40 20.52 -13.69 13.21
CA VAL A 40 19.71 -12.80 12.36
C VAL A 40 18.24 -13.10 12.60
N PRO A 41 17.34 -12.10 12.43
CA PRO A 41 15.90 -12.33 12.49
C PRO A 41 15.47 -13.36 11.45
N SER A 42 14.59 -14.28 11.85
CA SER A 42 14.07 -15.35 10.96
C SER A 42 13.35 -14.82 9.73
N GLN A 43 12.74 -13.65 9.83
CA GLN A 43 12.07 -12.94 8.73
C GLN A 43 13.00 -12.60 7.56
N THR A 44 14.30 -12.43 7.81
CA THR A 44 15.27 -12.13 6.75
C THR A 44 15.58 -13.32 5.85
N THR A 45 15.17 -14.53 6.24
CA THR A 45 15.53 -15.82 5.61
C THR A 45 17.03 -16.09 5.46
N LEU A 46 17.88 -15.22 6.01
CA LEU A 46 19.34 -15.41 6.02
C LEU A 46 19.78 -16.58 6.90
N ASN A 47 18.96 -16.96 7.87
CA ASN A 47 19.15 -18.16 8.71
C ASN A 47 18.85 -19.48 7.98
N LYS A 48 18.41 -19.42 6.71
CA LYS A 48 18.09 -20.59 5.86
C LYS A 48 19.03 -20.66 4.68
N LYS A 49 19.33 -21.87 4.17
CA LYS A 49 20.12 -22.05 2.94
C LYS A 49 19.35 -21.62 1.68
N ASN A 50 18.05 -21.88 1.69
CA ASN A 50 17.15 -21.43 0.61
C ASN A 50 16.27 -20.32 1.17
N SER A 51 16.19 -19.20 0.46
CA SER A 51 15.24 -18.15 0.81
C SER A 51 13.81 -18.59 0.49
N ASN A 52 12.85 -17.77 0.87
CA ASN A 52 11.50 -17.84 0.36
C ASN A 52 11.51 -17.67 -1.17
N LEU A 53 10.46 -18.16 -1.81
CA LEU A 53 10.14 -17.80 -3.19
C LEU A 53 9.39 -16.48 -3.17
N PHE A 54 9.98 -15.44 -3.75
CA PHE A 54 9.37 -14.14 -3.93
C PHE A 54 8.80 -14.02 -5.32
N GLY A 55 7.64 -13.42 -5.44
CA GLY A 55 7.03 -13.16 -6.74
C GLY A 55 6.25 -11.87 -6.78
N SER A 56 6.17 -11.29 -7.98
CA SER A 56 5.25 -10.20 -8.30
C SER A 56 4.51 -10.49 -9.60
N ILE A 57 3.29 -10.01 -9.68
CA ILE A 57 2.44 -10.01 -10.88
C ILE A 57 1.86 -8.63 -11.03
N ASP A 58 2.34 -7.88 -12.02
CA ASP A 58 1.85 -6.56 -12.36
C ASP A 58 0.99 -6.68 -13.61
N TYR A 59 -0.30 -6.43 -13.49
CA TYR A 59 -1.25 -6.58 -14.57
C TYR A 59 -2.02 -5.29 -14.84
N GLN A 60 -1.66 -4.63 -15.91
CA GLN A 60 -2.42 -3.50 -16.44
C GLN A 60 -3.45 -4.00 -17.45
N PHE A 61 -4.69 -4.08 -17.02
CA PHE A 61 -5.80 -4.54 -17.85
C PHE A 61 -6.22 -3.49 -18.88
N SER A 62 -6.12 -2.21 -18.51
CA SER A 62 -6.42 -1.06 -19.33
C SER A 62 -5.83 0.19 -18.69
N LYS A 63 -5.89 1.35 -19.35
CA LYS A 63 -5.57 2.64 -18.72
C LYS A 63 -6.40 3.00 -17.49
N PHE A 64 -7.47 2.25 -17.22
CA PHE A 64 -8.41 2.51 -16.12
C PHE A 64 -8.29 1.52 -14.97
N LEU A 65 -7.71 0.35 -15.20
CA LEU A 65 -7.68 -0.76 -14.24
C LEU A 65 -6.30 -1.42 -14.25
N ASP A 66 -5.68 -1.43 -13.08
CA ASP A 66 -4.42 -2.10 -12.76
C ASP A 66 -4.58 -2.97 -11.51
N ILE A 67 -3.82 -4.05 -11.48
CA ILE A 67 -3.73 -4.98 -10.35
C ILE A 67 -2.27 -5.34 -10.17
N ASP A 68 -1.74 -5.10 -8.97
CA ASP A 68 -0.40 -5.49 -8.56
C ASP A 68 -0.53 -6.51 -7.43
N TYR A 69 0.16 -7.62 -7.57
CA TYR A 69 0.18 -8.70 -6.58
C TYR A 69 1.60 -9.11 -6.26
N ASP A 70 2.00 -8.91 -5.00
CA ASP A 70 3.28 -9.35 -4.47
C ASP A 70 3.09 -10.46 -3.45
N PHE A 71 3.97 -11.46 -3.47
CA PHE A 71 3.91 -12.55 -2.53
C PHE A 71 5.27 -13.09 -2.13
N ALA A 72 5.31 -13.70 -0.97
CA ALA A 72 6.41 -14.55 -0.53
C ALA A 72 5.87 -15.88 -0.02
N ILE A 73 6.35 -16.98 -0.62
CA ILE A 73 6.05 -18.34 -0.18
C ILE A 73 7.26 -18.87 0.58
N ASP A 74 7.03 -19.55 1.69
CA ASP A 74 8.11 -20.15 2.48
C ASP A 74 8.97 -21.10 1.64
N ASN A 75 10.19 -21.36 2.11
CA ASN A 75 11.16 -22.17 1.40
C ASN A 75 10.76 -23.65 1.21
N LYS A 76 9.66 -24.11 1.81
CA LYS A 76 9.08 -25.46 1.61
C LYS A 76 7.88 -25.44 0.68
N ILE A 77 7.48 -24.26 0.21
CA ILE A 77 6.33 -24.04 -0.70
C ILE A 77 5.01 -24.55 -0.09
N ASN A 78 4.83 -24.38 1.21
CA ASN A 78 3.64 -24.84 1.91
C ASN A 78 2.80 -23.72 2.53
N LYS A 79 3.33 -22.49 2.61
CA LYS A 79 2.69 -21.38 3.30
C LYS A 79 3.07 -20.06 2.63
N PHE A 80 2.08 -19.18 2.44
CA PHE A 80 2.35 -17.78 2.15
C PHE A 80 2.76 -17.07 3.44
N GLU A 81 3.91 -16.42 3.44
CA GLU A 81 4.38 -15.58 4.55
C GLU A 81 4.06 -14.11 4.31
N TYR A 82 3.84 -13.74 3.06
CA TYR A 82 3.47 -12.40 2.64
C TYR A 82 2.55 -12.45 1.43
N ASN A 83 1.50 -11.63 1.45
CA ASN A 83 0.62 -11.34 0.33
C ASN A 83 0.31 -9.85 0.33
N SER A 84 0.43 -9.20 -0.81
CA SER A 84 -0.03 -7.83 -1.02
C SER A 84 -0.77 -7.75 -2.34
N ILE A 85 -1.98 -7.23 -2.32
CA ILE A 85 -2.78 -6.99 -3.53
C ILE A 85 -3.13 -5.51 -3.56
N GLU A 86 -2.70 -4.81 -4.59
CA GLU A 86 -3.16 -3.46 -4.90
C GLU A 86 -4.06 -3.51 -6.14
N LEU A 87 -5.22 -2.86 -6.08
CA LEU A 87 -6.13 -2.69 -7.20
C LEU A 87 -6.41 -1.21 -7.39
N GLY A 88 -6.06 -0.69 -8.56
CA GLY A 88 -6.31 0.67 -9.00
C GLY A 88 -7.46 0.75 -10.01
N LEU A 89 -8.40 1.66 -9.78
CA LEU A 89 -9.46 1.99 -10.73
C LEU A 89 -9.51 3.50 -10.93
N SER A 90 -9.37 3.95 -12.19
CA SER A 90 -9.36 5.37 -12.57
C SER A 90 -10.39 5.62 -13.67
N LEU A 91 -11.52 6.22 -13.33
CA LEU A 91 -12.62 6.54 -14.24
C LEU A 91 -12.81 8.06 -14.29
N ASN A 92 -12.22 8.72 -15.28
CA ASN A 92 -12.27 10.19 -15.41
C ASN A 92 -11.94 10.91 -14.10
N ASN A 93 -12.98 11.41 -13.44
CA ASN A 93 -12.87 12.20 -12.21
C ASN A 93 -12.88 11.33 -10.93
N PHE A 94 -13.12 10.03 -11.03
CA PHE A 94 -13.18 9.09 -9.94
C PHE A 94 -11.95 8.18 -9.95
N ILE A 95 -11.19 8.18 -8.86
CA ILE A 95 -10.02 7.33 -8.69
C ILE A 95 -10.17 6.60 -7.36
N THR A 96 -10.06 5.29 -7.38
CA THR A 96 -10.05 4.50 -6.15
C THR A 96 -8.91 3.48 -6.18
N LYS A 97 -8.27 3.32 -5.04
CA LYS A 97 -7.23 2.32 -4.79
C LYS A 97 -7.59 1.49 -3.59
N PHE A 98 -7.49 0.20 -3.73
CA PHE A 98 -7.61 -0.77 -2.66
C PHE A 98 -6.25 -1.43 -2.46
N ASN A 99 -5.81 -1.54 -1.22
CA ASN A 99 -4.60 -2.25 -0.86
C ASN A 99 -4.94 -3.25 0.25
N PHE A 100 -4.58 -4.50 0.03
CA PHE A 100 -4.70 -5.59 0.99
C PHE A 100 -3.31 -6.14 1.27
N ILE A 101 -2.92 -6.19 2.53
CA ILE A 101 -1.63 -6.72 2.98
C ILE A 101 -1.89 -7.77 4.05
N GLU A 102 -1.32 -8.94 3.85
CA GLU A 102 -1.31 -10.02 4.83
C GLU A 102 0.13 -10.51 5.01
N GLU A 103 0.58 -10.50 6.25
CA GLU A 103 1.88 -11.02 6.66
C GLU A 103 1.71 -11.96 7.85
N ASP A 104 2.36 -13.10 7.77
CA ASP A 104 2.43 -14.06 8.86
C ASP A 104 3.86 -14.02 9.44
N LEU A 105 4.02 -13.24 10.50
CA LEU A 105 5.30 -12.98 11.15
C LEU A 105 5.40 -13.72 12.47
N GLU A 106 6.64 -14.07 12.89
CA GLU A 106 6.89 -14.69 14.21
C GLU A 106 6.49 -13.79 15.40
N LEU A 107 6.49 -12.46 15.19
CA LEU A 107 6.17 -11.46 16.22
C LEU A 107 4.72 -10.97 16.16
N GLY A 108 3.90 -11.54 15.30
CA GLY A 108 2.49 -11.17 15.13
C GLY A 108 2.11 -11.10 13.66
N ASN A 109 0.84 -11.34 13.41
CA ASN A 109 0.27 -11.32 12.07
C ASN A 109 -0.20 -9.92 11.72
N THR A 110 -0.10 -9.58 10.44
CA THR A 110 -0.65 -8.35 9.88
C THR A 110 -1.70 -8.72 8.84
N ASN A 111 -2.91 -8.20 8.98
CA ASN A 111 -3.95 -8.36 7.98
C ASN A 111 -4.68 -7.02 7.84
N ILE A 112 -4.26 -6.23 6.85
CA ILE A 112 -4.68 -4.85 6.69
C ILE A 112 -5.38 -4.68 5.35
N PHE A 113 -6.50 -3.95 5.38
CA PHE A 113 -7.20 -3.49 4.21
C PHE A 113 -7.24 -1.96 4.23
N GLU A 114 -6.77 -1.34 3.15
CA GLU A 114 -6.82 0.11 2.95
C GLU A 114 -7.64 0.46 1.71
N ASN A 115 -8.37 1.54 1.79
CA ASN A 115 -8.99 2.15 0.63
C ASN A 115 -8.66 3.64 0.59
N THR A 116 -8.34 4.13 -0.59
CA THR A 116 -8.23 5.55 -0.90
C THR A 116 -9.08 5.82 -2.13
N THR A 117 -10.11 6.65 -1.96
CA THR A 117 -11.01 7.07 -3.03
C THR A 117 -10.98 8.57 -3.15
N SER A 118 -10.84 9.09 -4.36
CA SER A 118 -10.91 10.52 -4.66
C SER A 118 -11.87 10.78 -5.81
N TYR A 119 -12.55 11.92 -5.73
CA TYR A 119 -13.42 12.41 -6.78
C TYR A 119 -13.16 13.89 -7.03
N ASN A 120 -12.85 14.24 -8.28
CA ASN A 120 -12.68 15.61 -8.72
C ASN A 120 -13.98 16.11 -9.31
N PHE A 121 -14.66 17.04 -8.65
CA PHE A 121 -15.88 17.66 -9.16
C PHE A 121 -15.59 18.49 -10.42
N ASN A 122 -14.45 19.19 -10.38
CA ASN A 122 -13.87 20.00 -11.45
C ASN A 122 -12.37 20.22 -11.15
N ASP A 123 -11.71 21.06 -11.95
CA ASP A 123 -10.27 21.34 -11.82
C ASP A 123 -9.90 22.02 -10.48
N SER A 124 -10.88 22.62 -9.81
CA SER A 124 -10.68 23.36 -8.57
C SER A 124 -11.18 22.66 -7.33
N ASN A 125 -12.03 21.64 -7.44
CA ASN A 125 -12.71 21.04 -6.29
C ASN A 125 -12.54 19.53 -6.29
N SER A 126 -12.07 19.00 -5.19
CA SER A 126 -11.91 17.56 -4.99
C SER A 126 -12.35 17.11 -3.59
N ILE A 127 -12.73 15.85 -3.50
CA ILE A 127 -12.95 15.16 -2.24
C ILE A 127 -12.12 13.88 -2.22
N LYS A 128 -11.50 13.58 -1.09
CA LYS A 128 -10.70 12.37 -0.89
C LYS A 128 -11.10 11.69 0.40
N PHE A 129 -11.37 10.42 0.31
CA PHE A 129 -11.68 9.55 1.43
C PHE A 129 -10.58 8.50 1.58
N ARG A 130 -10.14 8.26 2.82
CA ARG A 130 -9.21 7.18 3.16
C ARG A 130 -9.74 6.42 4.36
N THR A 131 -9.58 5.12 4.33
CA THR A 131 -9.84 4.25 5.48
C THR A 131 -8.81 3.14 5.55
N ARG A 132 -8.50 2.70 6.76
CA ARG A 132 -7.65 1.54 7.03
C ARG A 132 -8.32 0.68 8.10
N ARG A 133 -8.39 -0.60 7.82
CA ARG A 133 -8.94 -1.60 8.72
C ARG A 133 -7.92 -2.69 8.98
N ASN A 134 -7.62 -2.92 10.23
CA ASN A 134 -6.90 -4.09 10.68
C ASN A 134 -7.91 -5.23 10.85
N ARG A 135 -7.79 -6.26 10.04
CA ARG A 135 -8.71 -7.40 10.03
C ARG A 135 -8.34 -8.44 11.07
N GLU A 136 -7.08 -8.49 11.51
CA GLU A 136 -6.62 -9.39 12.56
C GLU A 136 -7.37 -9.15 13.88
N ILE A 137 -7.47 -7.88 14.26
CA ILE A 137 -8.17 -7.45 15.48
C ILE A 137 -9.58 -6.90 15.19
N ASN A 138 -10.04 -6.99 13.93
CA ASN A 138 -11.34 -6.50 13.47
C ASN A 138 -11.60 -5.01 13.77
N LEU A 139 -10.55 -4.19 13.74
CA LEU A 139 -10.58 -2.78 14.07
C LEU A 139 -10.43 -1.91 12.83
N THR A 140 -11.30 -0.91 12.64
CA THR A 140 -11.05 0.18 11.71
C THR A 140 -10.15 1.20 12.41
N GLU A 141 -8.93 1.35 11.93
CA GLU A 141 -7.92 2.19 12.58
C GLU A 141 -8.21 3.67 12.36
N TYR A 142 -8.64 4.05 11.15
CA TYR A 142 -9.01 5.44 10.87
C TYR A 142 -9.98 5.60 9.69
N TYR A 143 -10.66 6.75 9.72
CA TYR A 143 -11.30 7.40 8.58
C TYR A 143 -10.70 8.80 8.41
N ASN A 144 -10.41 9.15 7.16
CA ASN A 144 -9.96 10.48 6.80
C ASN A 144 -10.76 10.97 5.61
N LEU A 145 -11.41 12.12 5.75
CA LEU A 145 -12.16 12.77 4.67
C LEU A 145 -11.58 14.16 4.46
N VAL A 146 -11.19 14.47 3.25
CA VAL A 146 -10.61 15.75 2.86
C VAL A 146 -11.44 16.33 1.71
N TYR A 147 -11.93 17.53 1.88
CA TYR A 147 -12.40 18.36 0.78
C TYR A 147 -11.37 19.45 0.52
N GLU A 148 -11.02 19.65 -0.73
CA GLU A 148 -10.05 20.66 -1.15
C GLU A 148 -10.63 21.53 -2.28
N TYR A 149 -10.45 22.83 -2.12
CA TYR A 149 -10.61 23.83 -3.16
C TYR A 149 -9.24 24.39 -3.51
N LYS A 150 -8.92 24.45 -4.81
CA LYS A 150 -7.64 24.96 -5.31
C LYS A 150 -7.85 25.83 -6.54
N ASN A 151 -7.17 26.98 -6.55
CA ASN A 151 -6.98 27.80 -7.74
C ASN A 151 -5.51 28.27 -7.83
N ASP A 152 -5.17 29.15 -8.75
CA ASP A 152 -3.79 29.59 -9.01
C ASP A 152 -3.12 30.26 -7.80
N CYS A 153 -3.91 30.89 -6.92
CA CYS A 153 -3.42 31.69 -5.81
C CYS A 153 -3.75 31.13 -4.44
N LEU A 154 -4.74 30.22 -4.35
CA LEU A 154 -5.31 29.77 -3.08
C LEU A 154 -5.52 28.26 -3.10
N THR A 155 -5.10 27.59 -2.03
CA THR A 155 -5.61 26.27 -1.69
C THR A 155 -6.30 26.35 -0.33
N ALA A 156 -7.57 25.94 -0.26
CA ALA A 156 -8.34 25.87 0.98
C ALA A 156 -8.86 24.44 1.16
N GLY A 157 -8.76 23.90 2.37
CA GLY A 157 -9.17 22.53 2.65
C GLY A 157 -9.87 22.38 3.99
N ILE A 158 -10.78 21.40 4.03
CA ILE A 158 -11.40 20.90 5.25
C ILE A 158 -11.05 19.43 5.36
N ARG A 159 -10.44 19.05 6.48
CA ARG A 159 -10.07 17.66 6.77
C ARG A 159 -10.76 17.19 8.04
N PHE A 160 -11.52 16.13 7.93
CA PHE A 160 -12.05 15.38 9.06
C PHE A 160 -11.26 14.09 9.24
N ASN A 161 -10.73 13.88 10.44
CA ASN A 161 -10.04 12.65 10.82
C ASN A 161 -10.76 12.02 12.00
N LYS A 162 -10.96 10.72 11.94
CA LYS A 162 -11.41 9.92 13.05
C LYS A 162 -10.49 8.70 13.16
N THR A 163 -9.84 8.56 14.31
CA THR A 163 -8.95 7.45 14.61
C THR A 163 -9.50 6.64 15.77
N TYR A 164 -9.36 5.33 15.67
CA TYR A 164 -9.78 4.38 16.69
C TYR A 164 -8.53 3.67 17.21
N TYR A 165 -8.44 3.55 18.51
CA TYR A 165 -7.38 2.82 19.19
C TYR A 165 -7.99 1.72 20.04
N GLU A 166 -7.34 0.57 20.10
CA GLU A 166 -7.73 -0.54 20.97
C GLU A 166 -6.78 -0.68 22.18
N ASP A 167 -6.09 0.38 22.54
CA ASP A 167 -5.23 0.41 23.71
C ASP A 167 -5.99 1.01 24.91
N ARG A 168 -5.76 0.44 26.11
CA ARG A 168 -6.44 0.83 27.35
C ARG A 168 -6.29 2.32 27.68
N ASP A 169 -5.18 2.92 27.27
CA ASP A 169 -4.82 4.31 27.60
C ASP A 169 -5.13 5.30 26.49
N LEU A 170 -5.39 4.84 25.26
CA LEU A 170 -5.66 5.70 24.10
C LEU A 170 -7.16 5.72 23.79
N LYS A 171 -7.72 6.91 23.75
CA LYS A 171 -9.12 7.13 23.37
C LYS A 171 -9.21 7.41 21.88
N PRO A 172 -10.30 6.97 21.22
CA PRO A 172 -10.62 7.44 19.87
C PRO A 172 -10.57 8.96 19.78
N SER A 173 -9.96 9.49 18.75
CA SER A 173 -9.90 10.94 18.53
C SER A 173 -10.65 11.33 17.28
N GLU A 174 -11.34 12.44 17.35
CA GLU A 174 -11.96 13.10 16.20
C GLU A 174 -11.42 14.51 16.11
N ASN A 175 -11.00 14.92 14.92
CA ASN A 175 -10.60 16.30 14.70
C ASN A 175 -11.11 16.82 13.36
N LEU A 176 -11.42 18.09 13.34
CA LEU A 176 -11.75 18.85 12.15
C LEU A 176 -10.68 19.94 11.97
N MET A 177 -10.08 19.97 10.81
CA MET A 177 -8.97 20.87 10.50
C MET A 177 -9.32 21.71 9.27
N PHE A 178 -9.03 22.99 9.35
CA PHE A 178 -9.13 23.92 8.24
C PHE A 178 -7.73 24.35 7.84
N THR A 179 -7.43 24.29 6.57
CA THR A 179 -6.16 24.74 5.97
C THR A 179 -6.44 25.79 4.92
N ILE A 180 -5.65 26.84 4.92
CA ILE A 180 -5.65 27.88 3.87
C ILE A 180 -4.20 28.18 3.55
N SER A 181 -3.85 28.07 2.26
CA SER A 181 -2.52 28.39 1.74
C SER A 181 -2.65 29.39 0.60
N PHE A 182 -1.91 30.48 0.68
CA PHE A 182 -1.82 31.49 -0.37
C PHE A 182 -0.47 31.39 -1.04
N PHE A 183 -0.44 31.20 -2.36
CA PHE A 183 0.78 31.17 -3.15
C PHE A 183 1.07 32.55 -3.75
N PRO A 184 2.34 33.04 -3.62
CA PRO A 184 3.50 32.39 -3.00
C PRO A 184 3.75 32.77 -1.52
N ILE A 185 2.79 33.32 -0.80
CA ILE A 185 3.01 34.12 0.41
C ILE A 185 3.01 33.34 1.72
N THR A 186 1.98 32.53 2.01
CA THR A 186 1.86 31.88 3.34
C THR A 186 0.85 30.75 3.39
N SER A 187 0.95 29.90 4.42
CA SER A 187 -0.05 28.90 4.77
C SER A 187 -0.49 29.06 6.23
N VAL A 188 -1.78 28.86 6.51
CA VAL A 188 -2.36 28.83 7.87
C VAL A 188 -3.09 27.51 8.06
N GLU A 189 -2.86 26.87 9.19
CA GLU A 189 -3.51 25.63 9.57
C GLU A 189 -4.14 25.80 10.96
N GLN A 190 -5.41 25.41 11.10
CA GLN A 190 -6.15 25.44 12.35
C GLN A 190 -6.84 24.09 12.58
N SER A 191 -6.60 23.47 13.72
CA SER A 191 -7.27 22.23 14.15
C SER A 191 -8.25 22.48 15.28
N PHE A 192 -9.34 21.74 15.27
CA PHE A 192 -10.36 21.72 16.31
C PHE A 192 -10.52 20.27 16.79
N ASN A 193 -10.36 20.06 18.08
CA ASN A 193 -10.49 18.76 18.75
C ASN A 193 -11.83 18.65 19.48
#